data_486682a17ce6acbb7b81da64acf7bdc8
#
_entry.id   486682a17ce6acbb7b81da64acf7bdc8
#
_cell.length_a   1.000
_cell.length_b   1.000
_cell.length_c   1.000
_cell.angle_alpha   90.00
_cell.angle_beta   90.00
_cell.angle_gamma   90.00
#
_symmetry.space_group_name_H-M   'P 1'
#
loop_
_entity.id
_entity.type
_entity.pdbx_description
1 polymer ?
#
loop_
_entity_poly.entity_id
_entity_poly.type
_entity_poly.pdbx_seq_one_letter_code
_entity_poly.pdbx_strand_id
1 'polypeptide(L)'
;MQENKVWNEQKLAEQNHAYWNRRAPGYSEVNQEELAGIQRMTWSKLLDREITQHFGNGSLAHREIRILDIGAGPGFLSILLAELGYRVTAADFAESMIEEAKVNAGEISEKIDFQRENAMRLTFSEQSFDVVLSRNLTWNLPDPKAAYREWLRVLKPGGLMLVFDANWYDFLVDEGKKAAYDADREKVAELGLEDYNIGDGFDVMDEIARHLPMTGEKRPEWDKRVLLAMKVTEVNTVEDIGSIVYSEKEKVNYASTPMFMIRVVK
;
A
#
# COMPACT_ATOMS: atom_id res chain seq x y z
N MET A 1 15.00 7.90 34.08
CA MET A 1 15.22 6.48 33.72
C MET A 1 14.56 6.28 32.37
N GLN A 2 15.35 6.17 31.28
CA GLN A 2 14.83 5.74 30.00
C GLN A 2 14.49 4.24 30.16
N GLU A 3 13.21 3.90 30.13
CA GLU A 3 12.79 2.52 29.96
C GLU A 3 13.43 2.02 28.68
N ASN A 4 14.24 0.97 28.77
CA ASN A 4 14.73 0.25 27.60
C ASN A 4 13.50 -0.34 26.88
N LYS A 5 13.02 0.39 25.88
CA LYS A 5 11.89 -0.06 25.04
C LYS A 5 12.39 -1.25 24.23
N VAL A 6 12.12 -2.48 24.68
CA VAL A 6 12.35 -3.67 23.87
C VAL A 6 11.32 -3.70 22.78
N TRP A 7 11.74 -3.54 21.54
CA TRP A 7 10.91 -3.65 20.35
C TRP A 7 10.73 -5.12 19.98
N ASN A 8 9.50 -5.56 19.84
CA ASN A 8 9.09 -6.87 19.33
C ASN A 8 7.89 -6.71 18.39
N GLU A 9 7.49 -7.78 17.70
CA GLU A 9 6.39 -7.77 16.74
C GLU A 9 5.09 -7.22 17.33
N GLN A 10 4.74 -7.62 18.55
CA GLN A 10 3.52 -7.15 19.22
C GLN A 10 3.58 -5.64 19.45
N LYS A 11 4.69 -5.13 19.96
CA LYS A 11 4.85 -3.70 20.22
C LYS A 11 4.88 -2.89 18.93
N LEU A 12 5.54 -3.39 17.88
CA LEU A 12 5.50 -2.77 16.55
C LEU A 12 4.06 -2.68 16.03
N ALA A 13 3.30 -3.76 16.14
CA ALA A 13 1.90 -3.78 15.72
C ALA A 13 1.04 -2.79 16.52
N GLU A 14 1.23 -2.71 17.84
CA GLU A 14 0.51 -1.77 18.72
C GLU A 14 0.85 -0.30 18.38
N GLN A 15 2.13 0.03 18.18
CA GLN A 15 2.56 1.38 17.83
C GLN A 15 2.08 1.79 16.44
N ASN A 16 2.18 0.90 15.46
CA ASN A 16 1.63 1.12 14.13
C ASN A 16 0.12 1.38 14.17
N HIS A 17 -0.63 0.53 14.88
CA HIS A 17 -2.06 0.71 15.02
C HIS A 17 -2.42 2.07 15.64
N ALA A 18 -1.76 2.44 16.74
CA ALA A 18 -1.98 3.74 17.40
C ALA A 18 -1.60 4.91 16.48
N TYR A 19 -0.52 4.80 15.73
CA TYR A 19 -0.08 5.83 14.77
C TYR A 19 -1.11 6.02 13.66
N TRP A 20 -1.51 4.94 12.97
CA TRP A 20 -2.43 5.03 11.82
C TRP A 20 -3.84 5.46 12.22
N ASN A 21 -4.35 5.05 13.40
CA ASN A 21 -5.61 5.59 13.91
C ASN A 21 -5.56 7.12 14.12
N ARG A 22 -4.45 7.63 14.66
CA ARG A 22 -4.26 9.08 14.85
C ARG A 22 -4.06 9.81 13.51
N ARG A 23 -3.39 9.18 12.56
CA ARG A 23 -3.03 9.76 11.27
C ARG A 23 -4.17 9.76 10.26
N ALA A 24 -5.25 9.00 10.51
CA ALA A 24 -6.31 8.75 9.54
C ALA A 24 -6.93 10.04 8.95
N PRO A 25 -7.29 11.09 9.71
CA PRO A 25 -7.87 12.30 9.12
C PRO A 25 -6.93 12.97 8.12
N GLY A 26 -5.67 13.21 8.49
CA GLY A 26 -4.71 13.85 7.59
C GLY A 26 -4.30 12.97 6.40
N TYR A 27 -4.34 11.65 6.55
CA TYR A 27 -4.10 10.74 5.41
C TYR A 27 -5.34 10.67 4.49
N SER A 28 -6.53 10.89 5.04
CA SER A 28 -7.77 11.04 4.29
C SER A 28 -7.75 12.27 3.38
N GLU A 29 -7.22 13.39 3.86
CA GLU A 29 -7.05 14.62 3.06
C GLU A 29 -6.18 14.33 1.81
N VAL A 30 -5.06 13.63 1.97
CA VAL A 30 -4.21 13.22 0.85
C VAL A 30 -4.98 12.35 -0.14
N ASN A 31 -5.77 11.36 0.33
CA ASN A 31 -6.57 10.52 -0.56
C ASN A 31 -7.67 11.32 -1.29
N GLN A 32 -8.27 12.30 -0.66
CA GLN A 32 -9.24 13.20 -1.31
C GLN A 32 -8.59 14.01 -2.43
N GLU A 33 -7.37 14.51 -2.22
CA GLU A 33 -6.59 15.19 -3.25
C GLU A 33 -6.25 14.26 -4.42
N GLU A 34 -5.80 13.03 -4.14
CA GLU A 34 -5.55 12.01 -5.16
C GLU A 34 -6.82 11.68 -5.96
N LEU A 35 -7.99 11.55 -5.28
CA LEU A 35 -9.28 11.31 -5.93
C LEU A 35 -9.75 12.50 -6.80
N ALA A 36 -9.38 13.72 -6.45
CA ALA A 36 -9.67 14.91 -7.23
C ALA A 36 -8.61 15.15 -8.33
N GLY A 37 -7.44 14.54 -8.23
CA GLY A 37 -6.29 14.75 -9.09
C GLY A 37 -6.20 13.83 -10.31
N ILE A 38 -5.09 13.95 -11.01
CA ILE A 38 -4.75 13.09 -12.17
C ILE A 38 -4.57 11.62 -11.73
N GLN A 39 -4.23 11.39 -10.47
CA GLN A 39 -3.99 10.07 -9.89
C GLN A 39 -5.22 9.17 -10.02
N ARG A 40 -6.44 9.71 -9.84
CA ARG A 40 -7.67 8.95 -10.05
C ARG A 40 -7.68 8.25 -11.42
N MET A 41 -7.36 8.99 -12.48
CA MET A 41 -7.38 8.46 -13.84
C MET A 41 -6.21 7.49 -14.10
N THR A 42 -5.02 7.85 -13.65
CA THR A 42 -3.81 7.06 -13.93
C THR A 42 -3.83 5.72 -13.19
N TRP A 43 -4.23 5.73 -11.91
CA TRP A 43 -4.41 4.52 -11.13
C TRP A 43 -5.56 3.64 -11.64
N SER A 44 -6.72 4.23 -11.97
CA SER A 44 -7.82 3.47 -12.56
C SER A 44 -7.39 2.72 -13.82
N LYS A 45 -6.65 3.40 -14.72
CA LYS A 45 -6.14 2.78 -15.94
C LYS A 45 -5.11 1.68 -15.67
N LEU A 46 -4.21 1.90 -14.71
CA LEU A 46 -3.21 0.89 -14.32
C LEU A 46 -3.88 -0.36 -13.77
N LEU A 47 -4.76 -0.20 -12.78
CA LEU A 47 -5.46 -1.31 -12.13
C LEU A 47 -6.31 -2.10 -13.12
N ASP A 48 -7.14 -1.41 -13.90
CA ASP A 48 -8.00 -2.06 -14.89
C ASP A 48 -7.18 -2.82 -15.93
N ARG A 49 -6.09 -2.24 -16.43
CA ARG A 49 -5.18 -2.90 -17.36
C ARG A 49 -4.59 -4.18 -16.77
N GLU A 50 -4.02 -4.14 -15.56
CA GLU A 50 -3.38 -5.30 -14.93
C GLU A 50 -4.39 -6.44 -14.69
N ILE A 51 -5.61 -6.09 -14.26
CA ILE A 51 -6.66 -7.07 -13.98
C ILE A 51 -7.23 -7.64 -15.30
N THR A 52 -7.58 -6.79 -16.27
CA THR A 52 -8.17 -7.23 -17.54
C THR A 52 -7.19 -8.00 -18.41
N GLN A 53 -5.90 -7.66 -18.39
CA GLN A 53 -4.87 -8.45 -19.08
C GLN A 53 -4.69 -9.83 -18.46
N HIS A 54 -4.84 -9.95 -17.14
CA HIS A 54 -4.70 -11.22 -16.45
C HIS A 54 -5.87 -12.17 -16.70
N PHE A 55 -7.11 -11.70 -16.57
CA PHE A 55 -8.30 -12.54 -16.72
C PHE A 55 -8.80 -12.65 -18.18
N GLY A 56 -8.20 -11.92 -19.10
CA GLY A 56 -8.63 -11.86 -20.51
C GLY A 56 -9.80 -10.89 -20.72
N ASN A 57 -9.80 -10.23 -21.88
CA ASN A 57 -10.88 -9.32 -22.24
C ASN A 57 -12.19 -10.11 -22.44
N GLY A 58 -13.06 -10.10 -21.42
CA GLY A 58 -14.41 -10.65 -21.50
C GLY A 58 -14.60 -12.09 -21.01
N SER A 59 -13.59 -12.73 -20.37
CA SER A 59 -13.76 -14.05 -19.74
C SER A 59 -14.60 -13.99 -18.45
N LEU A 60 -14.45 -12.88 -17.68
CA LEU A 60 -15.27 -12.55 -16.51
C LEU A 60 -15.70 -11.09 -16.61
N ALA A 61 -16.97 -10.79 -16.31
CA ALA A 61 -17.40 -9.39 -16.14
C ALA A 61 -16.75 -8.80 -14.87
N HIS A 62 -16.44 -7.51 -14.85
CA HIS A 62 -15.82 -6.84 -13.67
C HIS A 62 -16.56 -7.18 -12.37
N ARG A 63 -17.91 -7.19 -12.39
CA ARG A 63 -18.76 -7.53 -11.22
C ARG A 63 -18.61 -8.96 -10.70
N GLU A 64 -17.95 -9.85 -11.43
CA GLU A 64 -17.70 -11.24 -11.03
C GLU A 64 -16.34 -11.40 -10.39
N ILE A 65 -15.40 -10.46 -10.65
CA ILE A 65 -14.06 -10.45 -10.06
C ILE A 65 -14.14 -9.90 -8.64
N ARG A 66 -13.76 -10.73 -7.69
CA ARG A 66 -13.71 -10.37 -6.26
C ARG A 66 -12.32 -9.90 -5.90
N ILE A 67 -12.23 -8.66 -5.44
CA ILE A 67 -10.97 -8.00 -5.10
C ILE A 67 -10.90 -7.75 -3.60
N LEU A 68 -9.76 -8.07 -2.99
CA LEU A 68 -9.40 -7.68 -1.64
C LEU A 68 -8.33 -6.59 -1.69
N ASP A 69 -8.65 -5.42 -1.21
CA ASP A 69 -7.72 -4.31 -0.97
C ASP A 69 -7.29 -4.33 0.50
N ILE A 70 -6.03 -4.72 0.76
CA ILE A 70 -5.48 -4.89 2.10
C ILE A 70 -4.64 -3.68 2.49
N GLY A 71 -4.91 -3.14 3.69
CA GLY A 71 -4.37 -1.85 4.11
C GLY A 71 -4.98 -0.74 3.27
N ALA A 72 -6.29 -0.81 3.06
CA ALA A 72 -7.02 0.10 2.18
C ALA A 72 -6.92 1.57 2.63
N GLY A 73 -6.56 1.81 3.89
CA GLY A 73 -6.48 3.15 4.44
C GLY A 73 -7.80 3.91 4.25
N PRO A 74 -7.75 5.19 3.84
CA PRO A 74 -8.95 5.99 3.56
C PRO A 74 -9.66 5.63 2.24
N GLY A 75 -9.32 4.48 1.61
CA GLY A 75 -10.14 3.85 0.58
C GLY A 75 -9.79 4.18 -0.86
N PHE A 76 -8.68 4.84 -1.15
CA PHE A 76 -8.36 5.31 -2.51
C PHE A 76 -8.50 4.23 -3.58
N LEU A 77 -7.78 3.10 -3.47
CA LEU A 77 -7.83 2.04 -4.48
C LEU A 77 -9.20 1.33 -4.49
N SER A 78 -9.79 1.12 -3.32
CA SER A 78 -11.11 0.49 -3.19
C SER A 78 -12.20 1.29 -3.90
N ILE A 79 -12.18 2.62 -3.80
CA ILE A 79 -13.12 3.52 -4.48
C ILE A 79 -12.95 3.40 -6.00
N LEU A 80 -11.72 3.50 -6.51
CA LEU A 80 -11.44 3.39 -7.94
C LEU A 80 -11.92 2.06 -8.53
N LEU A 81 -11.66 0.96 -7.84
CA LEU A 81 -12.07 -0.38 -8.26
C LEU A 81 -13.58 -0.57 -8.24
N ALA A 82 -14.27 -0.03 -7.22
CA ALA A 82 -15.73 -0.07 -7.15
C ALA A 82 -16.39 0.78 -8.25
N GLU A 83 -15.80 1.92 -8.61
CA GLU A 83 -16.23 2.75 -9.73
C GLU A 83 -16.07 2.05 -11.09
N LEU A 84 -15.01 1.25 -11.25
CA LEU A 84 -14.80 0.40 -12.42
C LEU A 84 -15.74 -0.81 -12.46
N GLY A 85 -16.53 -1.02 -11.41
CA GLY A 85 -17.55 -2.07 -11.34
C GLY A 85 -17.06 -3.40 -10.80
N TYR A 86 -15.87 -3.46 -10.20
CA TYR A 86 -15.38 -4.64 -9.51
C TYR A 86 -16.09 -4.87 -8.18
N ARG A 87 -16.07 -6.10 -7.69
CA ARG A 87 -16.59 -6.45 -6.37
C ARG A 87 -15.49 -6.32 -5.32
N VAL A 88 -15.52 -5.26 -4.53
CA VAL A 88 -14.41 -4.87 -3.65
C VAL A 88 -14.74 -5.16 -2.18
N THR A 89 -13.78 -5.78 -1.51
CA THR A 89 -13.66 -5.80 -0.04
C THR A 89 -12.46 -4.94 0.34
N ALA A 90 -12.70 -3.88 1.10
CA ALA A 90 -11.69 -2.98 1.64
C ALA A 90 -11.36 -3.37 3.08
N ALA A 91 -10.12 -3.72 3.35
CA ALA A 91 -9.69 -4.20 4.65
C ALA A 91 -8.57 -3.34 5.23
N ASP A 92 -8.75 -2.88 6.46
CA ASP A 92 -7.71 -2.17 7.21
C ASP A 92 -7.72 -2.58 8.68
N PHE A 93 -6.58 -2.45 9.36
CA PHE A 93 -6.46 -2.77 10.77
C PHE A 93 -6.91 -1.61 11.67
N ALA A 94 -6.77 -0.37 11.21
CA ALA A 94 -7.15 0.84 11.91
C ALA A 94 -8.64 1.18 11.66
N GLU A 95 -9.44 1.21 12.73
CA GLU A 95 -10.88 1.52 12.63
C GLU A 95 -11.13 2.89 12.02
N SER A 96 -10.34 3.90 12.42
CA SER A 96 -10.48 5.26 11.89
C SER A 96 -10.18 5.35 10.40
N MET A 97 -9.30 4.48 9.84
CA MET A 97 -9.09 4.39 8.40
C MET A 97 -10.35 3.89 7.67
N ILE A 98 -11.01 2.87 8.22
CA ILE A 98 -12.28 2.35 7.67
C ILE A 98 -13.40 3.42 7.73
N GLU A 99 -13.45 4.20 8.78
CA GLU A 99 -14.42 5.30 8.90
C GLU A 99 -14.18 6.37 7.83
N GLU A 100 -12.93 6.80 7.67
CA GLU A 100 -12.54 7.75 6.62
C GLU A 100 -12.81 7.18 5.21
N ALA A 101 -12.53 5.90 4.98
CA ALA A 101 -12.80 5.25 3.69
C ALA A 101 -14.28 5.29 3.32
N LYS A 102 -15.18 5.05 4.29
CA LYS A 102 -16.63 5.16 4.07
C LYS A 102 -17.06 6.59 3.73
N VAL A 103 -16.49 7.58 4.42
CA VAL A 103 -16.75 9.00 4.15
C VAL A 103 -16.29 9.37 2.75
N ASN A 104 -15.06 9.00 2.38
CA ASN A 104 -14.49 9.30 1.07
C ASN A 104 -15.23 8.60 -0.09
N ALA A 105 -15.73 7.39 0.16
CA ALA A 105 -16.50 6.64 -0.83
C ALA A 105 -17.88 7.27 -1.11
N GLY A 106 -18.46 8.02 -0.17
CA GLY A 106 -19.77 8.64 -0.36
C GLY A 106 -20.83 7.64 -0.81
N GLU A 107 -21.55 7.91 -1.88
CA GLU A 107 -22.60 7.03 -2.41
C GLU A 107 -22.09 5.66 -2.89
N ILE A 108 -20.82 5.57 -3.31
CA ILE A 108 -20.25 4.29 -3.76
C ILE A 108 -19.91 3.36 -2.59
N SER A 109 -19.96 3.85 -1.35
CA SER A 109 -19.70 3.05 -0.15
C SER A 109 -20.58 1.81 -0.05
N GLU A 110 -21.81 1.87 -0.54
CA GLU A 110 -22.74 0.73 -0.57
C GLU A 110 -22.26 -0.42 -1.47
N LYS A 111 -21.30 -0.17 -2.35
CA LYS A 111 -20.73 -1.17 -3.26
C LYS A 111 -19.42 -1.78 -2.74
N ILE A 112 -18.92 -1.30 -1.60
CA ILE A 112 -17.68 -1.72 -1.00
C ILE A 112 -17.96 -2.42 0.32
N ASP A 113 -17.42 -3.63 0.49
CA ASP A 113 -17.49 -4.36 1.76
C ASP A 113 -16.30 -3.95 2.63
N PHE A 114 -16.55 -3.13 3.66
CA PHE A 114 -15.52 -2.64 4.57
C PHE A 114 -15.35 -3.57 5.76
N GLN A 115 -14.13 -4.07 5.96
CA GLN A 115 -13.81 -5.05 6.99
C GLN A 115 -12.60 -4.59 7.82
N ARG A 116 -12.68 -4.80 9.15
CA ARG A 116 -11.51 -4.64 10.01
C ARG A 116 -10.71 -5.92 10.03
N GLU A 117 -9.49 -5.91 9.48
CA GLU A 117 -8.66 -7.11 9.32
C GLU A 117 -7.19 -6.83 9.66
N ASN A 118 -6.52 -7.85 10.18
CA ASN A 118 -5.07 -7.84 10.32
C ASN A 118 -4.44 -8.45 9.06
N ALA A 119 -3.67 -7.66 8.32
CA ALA A 119 -3.02 -8.09 7.07
C ALA A 119 -2.14 -9.35 7.21
N MET A 120 -1.60 -9.61 8.41
CA MET A 120 -0.78 -10.78 8.71
C MET A 120 -1.61 -12.00 9.19
N ARG A 121 -2.92 -11.83 9.42
CA ARG A 121 -3.82 -12.88 9.90
C ARG A 121 -5.27 -12.54 9.53
N LEU A 122 -5.63 -12.87 8.29
CA LEU A 122 -6.95 -12.60 7.74
C LEU A 122 -8.00 -13.61 8.23
N THR A 123 -9.23 -13.14 8.49
CA THR A 123 -10.35 -14.01 8.88
C THR A 123 -11.06 -14.66 7.69
N PHE A 124 -10.78 -14.21 6.48
CA PHE A 124 -11.39 -14.75 5.25
C PHE A 124 -10.99 -16.22 5.02
N SER A 125 -11.92 -16.97 4.42
CA SER A 125 -11.65 -18.35 3.97
C SER A 125 -10.56 -18.36 2.89
N GLU A 126 -9.87 -19.50 2.77
CA GLU A 126 -8.93 -19.69 1.66
C GLU A 126 -9.63 -19.57 0.30
N GLN A 127 -8.90 -19.13 -0.72
CA GLN A 127 -9.37 -19.05 -2.11
C GLN A 127 -10.67 -18.23 -2.28
N SER A 128 -10.82 -17.15 -1.52
CA SER A 128 -12.01 -16.29 -1.53
C SER A 128 -11.98 -15.19 -2.58
N PHE A 129 -10.79 -14.78 -3.03
CA PHE A 129 -10.61 -13.62 -3.91
C PHE A 129 -9.90 -13.99 -5.21
N ASP A 130 -10.28 -13.32 -6.28
CA ASP A 130 -9.64 -13.44 -7.60
C ASP A 130 -8.41 -12.53 -7.69
N VAL A 131 -8.48 -11.36 -7.02
CA VAL A 131 -7.39 -10.39 -6.90
C VAL A 131 -7.18 -10.02 -5.44
N VAL A 132 -5.92 -9.91 -5.05
CA VAL A 132 -5.49 -9.31 -3.77
C VAL A 132 -4.54 -8.19 -4.12
N LEU A 133 -4.76 -7.00 -3.56
CA LEU A 133 -3.84 -5.88 -3.76
C LEU A 133 -3.57 -5.11 -2.46
N SER A 134 -2.46 -4.37 -2.46
CA SER A 134 -2.14 -3.44 -1.39
C SER A 134 -1.28 -2.29 -1.91
N ARG A 135 -1.41 -1.12 -1.30
CA ARG A 135 -0.58 0.06 -1.58
C ARG A 135 0.00 0.61 -0.28
N ASN A 136 1.31 0.85 -0.26
CA ASN A 136 2.03 1.45 0.88
C ASN A 136 1.83 0.70 2.21
N LEU A 137 1.81 -0.63 2.19
CA LEU A 137 1.53 -1.44 3.38
C LEU A 137 2.70 -2.32 3.82
N THR A 138 3.33 -3.05 2.89
CA THR A 138 4.29 -4.11 3.28
C THR A 138 5.55 -3.57 3.95
N TRP A 139 5.96 -2.34 3.66
CA TRP A 139 7.07 -1.67 4.34
C TRP A 139 6.85 -1.52 5.85
N ASN A 140 5.58 -1.41 6.26
CA ASN A 140 5.14 -1.05 7.61
C ASN A 140 4.76 -2.27 8.48
N LEU A 141 4.81 -3.48 7.93
CA LEU A 141 4.38 -4.68 8.64
C LEU A 141 5.47 -5.26 9.53
N PRO A 142 5.15 -5.67 10.77
CA PRO A 142 6.08 -6.41 11.64
C PRO A 142 6.53 -7.77 11.08
N ASP A 143 5.67 -8.49 10.35
CA ASP A 143 6.01 -9.72 9.63
C ASP A 143 5.41 -9.73 8.21
N PRO A 144 6.10 -9.12 7.22
CA PRO A 144 5.64 -9.12 5.82
C PRO A 144 5.55 -10.52 5.20
N LYS A 145 6.34 -11.49 5.70
CA LYS A 145 6.25 -12.88 5.23
C LYS A 145 4.96 -13.55 5.68
N ALA A 146 4.50 -13.27 6.91
CA ALA A 146 3.20 -13.74 7.37
C ALA A 146 2.08 -13.13 6.52
N ALA A 147 2.15 -11.83 6.21
CA ALA A 147 1.21 -11.16 5.34
C ALA A 147 1.14 -11.81 3.96
N TYR A 148 2.26 -12.02 3.29
CA TYR A 148 2.29 -12.70 1.98
C TYR A 148 1.70 -14.12 2.01
N ARG A 149 1.94 -14.90 3.09
CA ARG A 149 1.32 -16.22 3.26
C ARG A 149 -0.20 -16.12 3.34
N GLU A 150 -0.73 -15.19 4.12
CA GLU A 150 -2.17 -14.97 4.26
C GLU A 150 -2.82 -14.46 2.96
N TRP A 151 -2.17 -13.52 2.28
CA TRP A 151 -2.66 -13.01 1.01
C TRP A 151 -2.73 -14.10 -0.06
N LEU A 152 -1.69 -14.92 -0.14
CA LEU A 152 -1.70 -16.10 -1.02
C LEU A 152 -2.72 -17.14 -0.57
N ARG A 153 -2.96 -17.34 0.73
CA ARG A 153 -3.98 -18.26 1.22
C ARG A 153 -5.37 -17.89 0.73
N VAL A 154 -5.75 -16.61 0.88
CA VAL A 154 -7.08 -16.11 0.49
C VAL A 154 -7.23 -15.90 -1.02
N LEU A 155 -6.14 -15.81 -1.76
CA LEU A 155 -6.13 -15.72 -3.22
C LEU A 155 -6.45 -17.09 -3.84
N LYS A 156 -7.29 -17.12 -4.86
CA LYS A 156 -7.61 -18.34 -5.62
C LYS A 156 -6.38 -18.84 -6.41
N PRO A 157 -6.30 -20.16 -6.71
CA PRO A 157 -5.33 -20.66 -7.70
C PRO A 157 -5.46 -19.91 -9.03
N GLY A 158 -4.34 -19.49 -9.62
CA GLY A 158 -4.33 -18.65 -10.81
C GLY A 158 -4.79 -17.21 -10.59
N GLY A 159 -5.05 -16.78 -9.35
CA GLY A 159 -5.41 -15.41 -9.01
C GLY A 159 -4.23 -14.45 -9.08
N LEU A 160 -4.52 -13.17 -9.14
CA LEU A 160 -3.57 -12.07 -9.28
C LEU A 160 -3.34 -11.37 -7.95
N MET A 161 -2.06 -11.19 -7.55
CA MET A 161 -1.70 -10.30 -6.45
C MET A 161 -0.88 -9.11 -6.99
N LEU A 162 -1.26 -7.90 -6.58
CA LEU A 162 -0.57 -6.65 -6.91
C LEU A 162 -0.12 -5.95 -5.63
N VAL A 163 1.17 -5.67 -5.52
CA VAL A 163 1.73 -4.92 -4.39
C VAL A 163 2.40 -3.66 -4.94
N PHE A 164 1.96 -2.51 -4.44
CA PHE A 164 2.50 -1.20 -4.77
C PHE A 164 3.16 -0.62 -3.52
N ASP A 165 4.48 -0.42 -3.56
CA ASP A 165 5.21 0.02 -2.36
C ASP A 165 6.51 0.75 -2.74
N ALA A 166 7.21 1.31 -1.77
CA ALA A 166 8.51 1.93 -1.95
C ALA A 166 9.41 1.70 -0.72
N ASN A 167 10.68 2.05 -0.88
CA ASN A 167 11.66 2.01 0.22
C ASN A 167 11.61 3.31 1.02
N TRP A 168 10.47 3.56 1.69
CA TRP A 168 10.10 4.86 2.28
C TRP A 168 11.08 5.38 3.32
N TYR A 169 11.72 4.49 4.09
CA TYR A 169 12.50 4.85 5.28
C TYR A 169 13.96 4.41 5.22
N ASP A 170 14.47 4.01 4.06
CA ASP A 170 15.87 3.62 3.90
C ASP A 170 16.84 4.77 4.25
N PHE A 171 16.40 6.02 4.12
CA PHE A 171 17.18 7.20 4.51
C PHE A 171 17.53 7.24 6.00
N LEU A 172 16.83 6.46 6.84
CA LEU A 172 17.12 6.37 8.26
C LEU A 172 18.35 5.50 8.58
N VAL A 173 18.76 4.63 7.65
CA VAL A 173 19.79 3.60 7.87
C VAL A 173 20.89 3.57 6.81
N ASP A 174 20.77 4.34 5.73
CA ASP A 174 21.73 4.42 4.64
C ASP A 174 22.07 5.89 4.32
N GLU A 175 23.36 6.27 4.43
CA GLU A 175 23.84 7.64 4.22
C GLU A 175 23.63 8.13 2.77
N GLY A 176 23.77 7.24 1.78
CA GLY A 176 23.55 7.58 0.37
C GLY A 176 22.07 7.86 0.08
N LYS A 177 21.17 7.04 0.66
CA LYS A 177 19.73 7.27 0.60
C LYS A 177 19.32 8.54 1.35
N LYS A 178 19.97 8.83 2.48
CA LYS A 178 19.76 10.07 3.22
C LYS A 178 20.12 11.30 2.38
N ALA A 179 21.28 11.29 1.73
CA ALA A 179 21.70 12.40 0.85
C ALA A 179 20.72 12.62 -0.32
N ALA A 180 20.22 11.53 -0.92
CA ALA A 180 19.23 11.62 -2.00
C ALA A 180 17.88 12.16 -1.48
N TYR A 181 17.43 11.69 -0.33
CA TYR A 181 16.21 12.19 0.32
C TYR A 181 16.30 13.69 0.67
N ASP A 182 17.46 14.14 1.21
CA ASP A 182 17.68 15.55 1.53
C ASP A 182 17.67 16.43 0.26
N ALA A 183 18.26 15.93 -0.86
CA ALA A 183 18.23 16.63 -2.14
C ALA A 183 16.80 16.78 -2.69
N ASP A 184 15.92 15.79 -2.48
CA ASP A 184 14.49 15.95 -2.81
C ASP A 184 13.84 17.06 -1.98
N ARG A 185 14.12 17.14 -0.67
CA ARG A 185 13.60 18.22 0.21
C ARG A 185 14.07 19.59 -0.22
N GLU A 186 15.36 19.72 -0.58
CA GLU A 186 15.91 20.94 -1.13
C GLU A 186 15.18 21.33 -2.43
N LYS A 187 14.95 20.36 -3.32
CA LYS A 187 14.27 20.59 -4.59
C LYS A 187 12.82 21.01 -4.43
N VAL A 188 12.09 20.37 -3.50
CA VAL A 188 10.71 20.75 -3.14
C VAL A 188 10.67 22.22 -2.68
N ALA A 189 11.60 22.61 -1.79
CA ALA A 189 11.70 23.98 -1.29
C ALA A 189 12.07 24.99 -2.39
N GLU A 190 13.04 24.67 -3.26
CA GLU A 190 13.42 25.53 -4.41
C GLU A 190 12.25 25.82 -5.35
N LEU A 191 11.38 24.81 -5.55
CA LEU A 191 10.22 24.93 -6.44
C LEU A 191 8.99 25.53 -5.74
N GLY A 192 9.08 25.81 -4.43
CA GLY A 192 7.96 26.33 -3.64
C GLY A 192 6.77 25.34 -3.58
N LEU A 193 7.06 24.03 -3.66
CA LEU A 193 6.05 22.98 -3.56
C LEU A 193 5.79 22.63 -2.10
N GLU A 194 4.62 22.07 -1.83
CA GLU A 194 4.32 21.45 -0.56
C GLU A 194 5.21 20.22 -0.34
N ASP A 195 5.79 20.10 0.86
CA ASP A 195 6.59 18.94 1.24
C ASP A 195 5.71 17.89 1.91
N TYR A 196 5.51 16.76 1.23
CA TYR A 196 4.67 15.66 1.71
C TYR A 196 5.36 14.77 2.77
N ASN A 197 6.63 15.03 3.08
CA ASN A 197 7.41 14.23 4.02
C ASN A 197 7.67 14.95 5.35
N ILE A 198 7.03 16.08 5.56
CA ILE A 198 7.07 16.83 6.83
C ILE A 198 5.66 17.00 7.39
N GLY A 199 5.53 17.04 8.69
CA GLY A 199 4.26 17.25 9.37
C GLY A 199 4.24 16.65 10.78
N ASP A 200 3.11 16.85 11.46
CA ASP A 200 2.93 16.36 12.82
C ASP A 200 2.96 14.82 12.87
N GLY A 201 3.84 14.29 13.74
CA GLY A 201 3.95 12.86 14.02
C GLY A 201 4.84 12.07 13.07
N PHE A 202 5.52 12.70 12.09
CA PHE A 202 6.49 12.01 11.23
C PHE A 202 7.67 11.46 12.05
N ASP A 203 8.13 12.20 13.07
CA ASP A 203 9.15 11.75 14.02
C ASP A 203 8.79 10.46 14.77
N VAL A 204 7.50 10.28 15.06
CA VAL A 204 6.98 9.04 15.66
C VAL A 204 7.10 7.87 14.69
N MET A 205 6.78 8.10 13.41
CA MET A 205 6.92 7.06 12.38
C MET A 205 8.38 6.76 12.09
N ASP A 206 9.27 7.75 12.07
CA ASP A 206 10.72 7.54 11.93
C ASP A 206 11.24 6.59 13.00
N GLU A 207 10.81 6.79 14.26
CA GLU A 207 11.20 5.89 15.37
C GLU A 207 10.65 4.47 15.19
N ILE A 208 9.38 4.32 14.75
CA ILE A 208 8.79 3.02 14.45
C ILE A 208 9.54 2.36 13.29
N ALA A 209 9.78 3.10 12.21
CA ALA A 209 10.39 2.60 10.99
C ALA A 209 11.82 2.06 11.20
N ARG A 210 12.60 2.65 12.12
CA ARG A 210 13.92 2.12 12.51
C ARG A 210 13.90 0.68 13.03
N HIS A 211 12.74 0.21 13.49
CA HIS A 211 12.56 -1.12 14.06
C HIS A 211 11.75 -2.06 13.15
N LEU A 212 11.28 -1.56 11.99
CA LEU A 212 10.56 -2.37 11.02
C LEU A 212 11.51 -3.24 10.18
N PRO A 213 11.12 -4.48 9.88
CA PRO A 213 12.01 -5.42 9.19
C PRO A 213 12.32 -5.04 7.74
N MET A 214 11.52 -4.16 7.13
CA MET A 214 11.72 -3.75 5.73
C MET A 214 12.62 -2.53 5.57
N THR A 215 12.90 -1.78 6.64
CA THR A 215 13.80 -0.64 6.60
C THR A 215 15.24 -1.10 6.35
N GLY A 216 15.80 -0.67 5.23
CA GLY A 216 17.13 -1.09 4.76
C GLY A 216 17.15 -2.42 3.98
N GLU A 217 16.02 -3.10 3.82
CA GLU A 217 15.94 -4.26 2.93
C GLU A 217 15.90 -3.82 1.47
N LYS A 218 16.62 -4.55 0.62
CA LYS A 218 16.64 -4.27 -0.81
C LYS A 218 15.35 -4.76 -1.48
N ARG A 219 14.39 -3.87 -1.63
CA ARG A 219 13.09 -4.12 -2.27
C ARG A 219 13.06 -3.50 -3.68
N PRO A 220 12.36 -4.12 -4.63
CA PRO A 220 11.48 -5.29 -4.52
C PRO A 220 12.20 -6.65 -4.59
N GLU A 221 13.52 -6.73 -4.63
CA GLU A 221 14.26 -8.00 -4.79
C GLU A 221 14.06 -8.95 -3.60
N TRP A 222 13.96 -8.41 -2.37
CA TRP A 222 13.63 -9.19 -1.19
C TRP A 222 12.25 -9.84 -1.33
N ASP A 223 11.26 -9.06 -1.72
CA ASP A 223 9.88 -9.51 -1.92
C ASP A 223 9.82 -10.63 -2.97
N LYS A 224 10.44 -10.41 -4.12
CA LYS A 224 10.52 -11.40 -5.20
C LYS A 224 11.11 -12.73 -4.72
N ARG A 225 12.22 -12.68 -3.98
CA ARG A 225 12.86 -13.87 -3.42
C ARG A 225 11.93 -14.61 -2.45
N VAL A 226 11.25 -13.88 -1.57
CA VAL A 226 10.31 -14.44 -0.59
C VAL A 226 9.11 -15.08 -1.28
N LEU A 227 8.51 -14.40 -2.24
CA LEU A 227 7.35 -14.89 -2.98
C LEU A 227 7.66 -16.12 -3.83
N LEU A 228 8.81 -16.15 -4.51
CA LEU A 228 9.28 -17.33 -5.25
C LEU A 228 9.49 -18.55 -4.32
N ALA A 229 9.98 -18.33 -3.09
CA ALA A 229 10.11 -19.38 -2.10
C ALA A 229 8.75 -19.93 -1.61
N MET A 230 7.67 -19.18 -1.77
CA MET A 230 6.27 -19.59 -1.49
C MET A 230 5.63 -20.37 -2.64
N LYS A 231 6.41 -20.68 -3.71
CA LYS A 231 6.01 -21.52 -4.86
C LYS A 231 4.83 -20.94 -5.66
N VAL A 232 4.80 -19.64 -5.81
CA VAL A 232 3.87 -18.97 -6.75
C VAL A 232 4.28 -19.26 -8.19
N THR A 233 3.35 -19.15 -9.13
CA THR A 233 3.58 -19.47 -10.53
C THR A 233 4.48 -18.45 -11.23
N GLU A 234 4.30 -17.16 -10.90
CA GLU A 234 5.00 -16.05 -11.57
C GLU A 234 5.19 -14.87 -10.60
N VAL A 235 6.36 -14.21 -10.66
CA VAL A 235 6.63 -12.94 -9.97
C VAL A 235 7.35 -11.99 -10.93
N ASN A 236 6.69 -10.90 -11.27
CA ASN A 236 7.26 -9.80 -12.06
C ASN A 236 7.34 -8.54 -11.21
N THR A 237 8.32 -7.69 -11.48
CA THR A 237 8.52 -6.41 -10.79
C THR A 237 8.68 -5.28 -11.79
N VAL A 238 8.10 -4.13 -11.49
CA VAL A 238 8.33 -2.86 -12.16
C VAL A 238 8.93 -1.91 -11.13
N GLU A 239 10.12 -1.40 -11.39
CA GLU A 239 10.89 -0.63 -10.39
C GLU A 239 10.34 0.77 -10.11
N ASP A 240 9.71 1.40 -11.10
CA ASP A 240 9.12 2.73 -10.98
C ASP A 240 7.80 2.83 -11.73
N ILE A 241 6.71 2.75 -10.99
CA ILE A 241 5.37 3.10 -11.48
C ILE A 241 4.98 4.52 -11.10
N GLY A 242 5.70 5.18 -10.22
CA GLY A 242 5.47 6.58 -9.83
C GLY A 242 5.52 7.50 -11.04
N SER A 243 6.40 7.21 -12.01
CA SER A 243 6.46 7.91 -13.30
C SER A 243 5.13 7.92 -14.07
N ILE A 244 4.25 6.92 -13.84
CA ILE A 244 2.95 6.75 -14.50
C ILE A 244 1.79 7.30 -13.64
N VAL A 245 1.82 7.02 -12.34
CA VAL A 245 0.66 7.24 -11.46
C VAL A 245 0.74 8.53 -10.65
N TYR A 246 1.92 9.09 -10.45
CA TYR A 246 2.13 10.29 -9.66
C TYR A 246 1.83 11.57 -10.42
N SER A 247 1.33 12.58 -9.69
CA SER A 247 1.34 13.97 -10.14
C SER A 247 2.77 14.51 -10.26
N GLU A 248 2.96 15.63 -10.95
CA GLU A 248 4.29 16.25 -11.06
C GLU A 248 4.86 16.69 -9.70
N LYS A 249 3.99 17.07 -8.73
CA LYS A 249 4.40 17.38 -7.36
C LYS A 249 4.94 16.13 -6.62
N GLU A 250 4.25 15.01 -6.75
CA GLU A 250 4.67 13.75 -6.13
C GLU A 250 5.97 13.22 -6.73
N LYS A 251 6.16 13.35 -8.05
CA LYS A 251 7.42 12.97 -8.72
C LYS A 251 8.62 13.72 -8.16
N VAL A 252 8.45 14.99 -7.78
CA VAL A 252 9.51 15.75 -7.11
C VAL A 252 9.68 15.32 -5.66
N ASN A 253 8.57 15.14 -4.93
CA ASN A 253 8.58 14.76 -3.52
C ASN A 253 9.19 13.37 -3.27
N TYR A 254 9.02 12.43 -4.22
CA TYR A 254 9.38 11.02 -4.06
C TYR A 254 10.45 10.54 -5.06
N ALA A 255 11.26 11.45 -5.60
CA ALA A 255 12.25 11.12 -6.63
C ALA A 255 13.30 10.09 -6.14
N SER A 256 13.72 10.18 -4.86
CA SER A 256 14.65 9.23 -4.25
C SER A 256 13.99 7.93 -3.76
N THR A 257 12.66 7.87 -3.71
CA THR A 257 11.87 6.72 -3.25
C THR A 257 10.85 6.28 -4.30
N PRO A 258 11.29 5.80 -5.47
CA PRO A 258 10.38 5.41 -6.54
C PRO A 258 9.45 4.28 -6.08
N MET A 259 8.16 4.40 -6.44
CA MET A 259 7.17 3.37 -6.15
C MET A 259 7.34 2.22 -7.12
N PHE A 260 7.56 1.02 -6.62
CA PHE A 260 7.59 -0.21 -7.40
C PHE A 260 6.24 -0.93 -7.39
N MET A 261 6.04 -1.78 -8.40
CA MET A 261 4.94 -2.74 -8.45
C MET A 261 5.49 -4.17 -8.47
N ILE A 262 4.89 -5.03 -7.67
CA ILE A 262 5.10 -6.48 -7.73
C ILE A 262 3.81 -7.12 -8.20
N ARG A 263 3.91 -7.87 -9.29
CA ARG A 263 2.82 -8.64 -9.90
C ARG A 263 3.08 -10.12 -9.70
N VAL A 264 2.13 -10.81 -9.06
CA VAL A 264 2.25 -12.24 -8.72
C VAL A 264 1.06 -13.00 -9.25
N VAL A 265 1.32 -14.17 -9.83
CA VAL A 265 0.28 -15.17 -10.15
C VAL A 265 0.45 -16.35 -9.21
N LYS A 266 -0.62 -16.71 -8.47
CA LYS A 266 -0.59 -17.84 -7.54
C LYS A 266 -0.60 -19.18 -8.25
#